data_4ef9cefad7ee5a034f952e1531403c0b
#
_entry.id   4ef9cefad7ee5a034f952e1531403c0b
#
_cell.length_a   1.000
_cell.length_b   1.000
_cell.length_c   1.000
_cell.angle_alpha   90.00
_cell.angle_beta   90.00
_cell.angle_gamma   90.00
#
_symmetry.space_group_name_H-M   'P 1'
#
loop_
_entity.id
_entity.type
_entity.pdbx_description
1 polymer ?
#
loop_
_entity_poly.entity_id
_entity_poly.type
_entity_poly.pdbx_seq_one_letter_code
_entity_poly.pdbx_strand_id
1 'polypeptide(L)'
;MIFALAGNQNCGKTTLFNALTGSNQHVGNFPGVTVDQKSGEVREHKECTVVDLPGIYSLRTYTQEEIVSRDYILNQKPDGIINIVDATNIERNMYLTLQLMELGRPMVLALNMMDEVAANGGSVRVNEMEALLGIPVVPISASRGEGIEELVEHALHAARFVETPAVHDFCSTDDHGGAVH
;
A
#
# COMPACT_ATOMS: atom_id res chain seq x y z
N MET A 1 16.74 -0.78 -2.29
CA MET A 1 15.47 -0.42 -1.61
C MET A 1 14.49 -1.55 -1.69
N ILE A 2 13.77 -1.80 -0.61
CA ILE A 2 12.75 -2.85 -0.54
C ILE A 2 11.39 -2.20 -0.26
N PHE A 3 10.41 -2.51 -1.10
CA PHE A 3 9.02 -2.08 -0.92
C PHE A 3 8.14 -3.28 -0.64
N ALA A 4 7.28 -3.16 0.36
CA ALA A 4 6.24 -4.14 0.65
C ALA A 4 4.96 -3.75 -0.08
N LEU A 5 4.41 -4.67 -0.86
CA LEU A 5 3.13 -4.47 -1.55
C LEU A 5 2.03 -5.10 -0.71
N ALA A 6 1.13 -4.29 -0.20
CA ALA A 6 0.06 -4.69 0.69
C ALA A 6 -1.32 -4.28 0.16
N GLY A 7 -2.30 -5.12 0.35
CA GLY A 7 -3.67 -4.84 -0.07
C GLY A 7 -4.62 -5.97 0.26
N ASN A 8 -5.91 -5.70 0.12
CA ASN A 8 -6.95 -6.70 0.28
C ASN A 8 -6.89 -7.75 -0.84
N GLN A 9 -7.49 -8.88 -0.60
CA GLN A 9 -7.70 -9.85 -1.66
C GLN A 9 -8.60 -9.24 -2.75
N ASN A 10 -8.32 -9.57 -4.01
CA ASN A 10 -9.09 -9.11 -5.18
C ASN A 10 -9.04 -7.59 -5.45
N CYS A 11 -8.05 -6.88 -4.91
CA CYS A 11 -7.84 -5.46 -5.22
C CYS A 11 -6.96 -5.22 -6.46
N GLY A 12 -6.53 -6.29 -7.13
CA GLY A 12 -5.62 -6.20 -8.29
C GLY A 12 -4.15 -6.24 -7.93
N LYS A 13 -3.80 -6.72 -6.73
CA LYS A 13 -2.43 -6.76 -6.22
C LYS A 13 -1.50 -7.61 -7.09
N THR A 14 -1.95 -8.79 -7.52
CA THR A 14 -1.18 -9.66 -8.42
C THR A 14 -0.89 -9.00 -9.75
N THR A 15 -1.89 -8.34 -10.33
CA THR A 15 -1.74 -7.60 -11.59
C THR A 15 -0.73 -6.46 -11.45
N LEU A 16 -0.80 -5.72 -10.35
CA LEU A 16 0.15 -4.65 -10.07
C LEU A 16 1.57 -5.20 -9.86
N PHE A 17 1.71 -6.27 -9.10
CA PHE A 17 3.00 -6.92 -8.89
C PHE A 17 3.65 -7.33 -10.21
N ASN A 18 2.88 -7.95 -11.09
CA ASN A 18 3.36 -8.35 -12.41
C ASN A 18 3.72 -7.13 -13.28
N ALA A 19 2.95 -6.05 -13.21
CA ALA A 19 3.25 -4.82 -13.94
C ALA A 19 4.53 -4.15 -13.45
N LEU A 20 4.80 -4.21 -12.14
CA LEU A 20 6.01 -3.64 -11.53
C LEU A 20 7.27 -4.45 -11.86
N THR A 21 7.18 -5.78 -11.83
CA THR A 21 8.36 -6.66 -11.87
C THR A 21 8.58 -7.35 -13.22
N GLY A 22 7.54 -7.54 -14.00
CA GLY A 22 7.64 -8.30 -15.25
C GLY A 22 8.03 -9.74 -15.03
N SER A 23 9.09 -10.19 -15.70
CA SER A 23 9.59 -11.58 -15.61
C SER A 23 10.61 -11.80 -14.49
N ASN A 24 11.03 -10.74 -13.80
CA ASN A 24 12.06 -10.80 -12.76
C ASN A 24 11.46 -11.11 -11.39
N GLN A 25 10.83 -12.29 -11.28
CA GLN A 25 10.15 -12.72 -10.05
C GLN A 25 10.85 -13.92 -9.42
N HIS A 26 10.90 -13.92 -8.10
CA HIS A 26 11.38 -15.02 -7.29
C HIS A 26 10.27 -15.47 -6.36
N VAL A 27 10.10 -16.79 -6.22
CA VAL A 27 9.09 -17.39 -5.36
C VAL A 27 9.79 -18.24 -4.30
N GLY A 28 9.39 -18.04 -3.06
CA GLY A 28 9.86 -18.81 -1.91
C GLY A 28 8.79 -18.83 -0.85
N ASN A 29 9.18 -19.09 0.38
CA ASN A 29 8.29 -19.00 1.54
C ASN A 29 8.80 -17.94 2.51
N PHE A 30 7.88 -17.29 3.22
CA PHE A 30 8.26 -16.48 4.37
C PHE A 30 8.94 -17.35 5.43
N PRO A 31 9.95 -16.85 6.15
CA PRO A 31 10.72 -17.67 7.09
C PRO A 31 9.83 -18.39 8.12
N GLY A 32 10.03 -19.72 8.22
CA GLY A 32 9.37 -20.56 9.22
C GLY A 32 7.90 -20.91 8.95
N VAL A 33 7.35 -20.54 7.81
CA VAL A 33 5.94 -20.79 7.47
C VAL A 33 5.80 -21.29 6.02
N THR A 34 4.61 -21.77 5.68
CA THR A 34 4.28 -22.28 4.34
C THR A 34 3.61 -21.23 3.45
N VAL A 35 3.60 -19.97 3.89
CA VAL A 35 3.03 -18.85 3.11
C VAL A 35 4.01 -18.44 2.02
N ASP A 36 3.54 -18.34 0.79
CA ASP A 36 4.35 -17.97 -0.36
C ASP A 36 4.87 -16.54 -0.25
N GLN A 37 6.16 -16.37 -0.49
CA GLN A 37 6.78 -15.07 -0.63
C GLN A 37 7.17 -14.87 -2.10
N LYS A 38 6.54 -13.90 -2.75
CA LYS A 38 6.91 -13.46 -4.09
C LYS A 38 7.65 -12.14 -4.00
N SER A 39 8.76 -12.05 -4.70
CA SER A 39 9.54 -10.82 -4.78
C SER A 39 10.07 -10.63 -6.19
N GLY A 40 10.44 -9.42 -6.52
CA GLY A 40 11.02 -9.13 -7.82
C GLY A 40 11.58 -7.73 -7.89
N GLU A 41 12.52 -7.52 -8.81
CA GLU A 41 13.07 -6.22 -9.10
C GLU A 41 12.06 -5.40 -9.92
N VAL A 42 11.96 -4.13 -9.59
CA VAL A 42 11.10 -3.21 -10.32
C VAL A 42 11.70 -2.93 -11.71
N ARG A 43 10.90 -2.99 -12.76
CA ARG A 43 11.31 -2.66 -14.11
C ARG A 43 11.90 -1.24 -14.15
N GLU A 44 13.03 -1.06 -14.84
CA GLU A 44 13.73 0.21 -15.00
C GLU A 44 14.29 0.79 -13.70
N HIS A 45 14.04 0.15 -12.56
CA HIS A 45 14.54 0.52 -11.24
C HIS A 45 15.07 -0.72 -10.52
N LYS A 46 16.14 -1.32 -11.05
CA LYS A 46 16.71 -2.59 -10.54
C LYS A 46 17.24 -2.49 -9.11
N GLU A 47 17.49 -1.30 -8.64
CA GLU A 47 17.86 -1.03 -7.25
C GLU A 47 16.71 -1.22 -6.27
N CYS A 48 15.51 -1.36 -6.78
CA CYS A 48 14.28 -1.52 -6.01
C CYS A 48 13.73 -2.94 -6.14
N THR A 49 13.42 -3.57 -5.02
CA THR A 49 12.77 -4.87 -4.95
C THR A 49 11.39 -4.70 -4.31
N VAL A 50 10.40 -5.31 -4.90
CA VAL A 50 9.04 -5.37 -4.34
C VAL A 50 8.80 -6.76 -3.77
N VAL A 51 8.32 -6.82 -2.54
CA VAL A 51 7.88 -8.05 -1.89
C VAL A 51 6.37 -8.04 -1.81
N ASP A 52 5.74 -9.05 -2.40
CA ASP A 52 4.29 -9.20 -2.39
C ASP A 52 3.86 -9.85 -1.07
N LEU A 53 3.18 -9.07 -0.23
CA LEU A 53 2.60 -9.60 1.00
C LEU A 53 1.30 -10.35 0.69
N PRO A 54 0.90 -11.32 1.53
CA PRO A 54 -0.40 -11.99 1.35
C PRO A 54 -1.54 -10.99 1.34
N GLY A 55 -2.59 -11.28 0.55
CA GLY A 55 -3.81 -10.48 0.56
C GLY A 55 -4.51 -10.59 1.91
N ILE A 56 -4.69 -9.45 2.58
CA ILE A 56 -5.28 -9.39 3.93
C ILE A 56 -6.25 -8.21 4.03
N TYR A 57 -7.18 -8.29 4.96
CA TYR A 57 -8.13 -7.21 5.24
C TYR A 57 -7.73 -6.38 6.46
N SER A 58 -6.83 -6.90 7.28
CA SER A 58 -6.36 -6.24 8.49
C SER A 58 -4.97 -6.74 8.89
N LEU A 59 -4.34 -6.08 9.85
CA LEU A 59 -3.10 -6.54 10.48
C LEU A 59 -3.34 -7.16 11.85
N ARG A 60 -4.54 -7.65 12.10
CA ARG A 60 -4.83 -8.43 13.28
C ARG A 60 -4.11 -9.78 13.21
N THR A 61 -3.77 -10.35 14.36
CA THR A 61 -2.98 -11.57 14.42
C THR A 61 -3.84 -12.83 14.53
N TYR A 62 -4.92 -12.90 13.73
CA TYR A 62 -5.83 -14.04 13.73
C TYR A 62 -5.48 -15.11 12.70
N THR A 63 -4.97 -14.71 11.54
CA THR A 63 -4.59 -15.64 10.49
C THR A 63 -3.07 -15.64 10.31
N GLN A 64 -2.55 -16.72 9.71
CA GLN A 64 -1.12 -16.82 9.43
C GLN A 64 -0.68 -15.72 8.46
N GLU A 65 -1.50 -15.40 7.46
CA GLU A 65 -1.24 -14.35 6.48
C GLU A 65 -1.14 -12.97 7.12
N GLU A 66 -2.03 -12.67 8.07
CA GLU A 66 -2.00 -11.41 8.82
C GLU A 66 -0.73 -11.30 9.68
N ILE A 67 -0.38 -12.38 10.39
CA ILE A 67 0.83 -12.44 11.21
C ILE A 67 2.08 -12.25 10.34
N VAL A 68 2.17 -12.95 9.23
CA VAL A 68 3.30 -12.89 8.31
C VAL A 68 3.48 -11.48 7.76
N SER A 69 2.39 -10.84 7.33
CA SER A 69 2.43 -9.49 6.78
C SER A 69 2.87 -8.46 7.81
N ARG A 70 2.31 -8.52 9.01
CA ARG A 70 2.68 -7.63 10.10
C ARG A 70 4.14 -7.81 10.52
N ASP A 71 4.55 -9.06 10.74
CA ASP A 71 5.92 -9.37 11.18
C ASP A 71 6.93 -8.96 10.12
N TYR A 72 6.61 -9.14 8.84
CA TYR A 72 7.48 -8.69 7.76
C TYR A 72 7.74 -7.19 7.84
N ILE A 73 6.70 -6.38 7.96
CA ILE A 73 6.84 -4.93 8.01
C ILE A 73 7.59 -4.48 9.26
N LEU A 74 7.29 -5.09 10.42
CA LEU A 74 7.91 -4.71 11.69
C LEU A 74 9.37 -5.15 11.80
N ASN A 75 9.70 -6.34 11.32
CA ASN A 75 11.02 -6.95 11.51
C ASN A 75 11.98 -6.69 10.34
N GLN A 76 11.50 -6.73 9.12
CA GLN A 76 12.33 -6.49 7.93
C GLN A 76 12.46 -5.01 7.60
N LYS A 77 11.59 -4.18 8.14
CA LYS A 77 11.61 -2.71 7.99
C LYS A 77 11.83 -2.30 6.53
N PRO A 78 10.87 -2.61 5.63
CA PRO A 78 10.99 -2.20 4.24
C PRO A 78 11.15 -0.67 4.13
N ASP A 79 11.82 -0.21 3.10
CA ASP A 79 12.04 1.21 2.87
C ASP A 79 10.75 1.97 2.59
N GLY A 80 9.73 1.27 2.09
CA GLY A 80 8.42 1.84 1.86
C GLY A 80 7.35 0.77 1.70
N ILE A 81 6.11 1.20 1.82
CA ILE A 81 4.92 0.36 1.62
C ILE A 81 4.14 0.91 0.43
N ILE A 82 3.81 0.06 -0.51
CA ILE A 82 2.87 0.36 -1.57
C ILE A 82 1.55 -0.32 -1.19
N ASN A 83 0.58 0.47 -0.78
CA ASN A 83 -0.75 -0.02 -0.41
C ASN A 83 -1.68 0.11 -1.62
N ILE A 84 -2.08 -1.02 -2.17
CA ILE A 84 -3.05 -1.03 -3.28
C ILE A 84 -4.46 -1.09 -2.74
N VAL A 85 -5.31 -0.20 -3.24
CA VAL A 85 -6.71 -0.02 -2.83
C VAL A 85 -7.60 -0.11 -4.06
N ASP A 86 -8.68 -0.86 -3.94
CA ASP A 86 -9.71 -0.94 -4.96
C ASP A 86 -10.58 0.32 -4.93
N ALA A 87 -10.50 1.15 -5.96
CA ALA A 87 -11.26 2.39 -6.06
C ALA A 87 -12.77 2.18 -6.15
N THR A 88 -13.22 0.99 -6.53
CA THR A 88 -14.65 0.64 -6.57
C THR A 88 -15.21 0.26 -5.21
N ASN A 89 -14.34 0.05 -4.22
CA ASN A 89 -14.73 -0.36 -2.87
C ASN A 89 -13.75 0.20 -1.81
N ILE A 90 -13.64 1.51 -1.75
CA ILE A 90 -12.66 2.21 -0.91
C ILE A 90 -12.91 1.92 0.59
N GLU A 91 -14.15 1.95 1.04
CA GLU A 91 -14.47 1.74 2.46
C GLU A 91 -13.93 0.41 3.00
N ARG A 92 -14.11 -0.66 2.24
CA ARG A 92 -13.63 -2.00 2.62
C ARG A 92 -12.11 -2.06 2.71
N ASN A 93 -11.42 -1.32 1.85
CA ASN A 93 -9.95 -1.29 1.80
C ASN A 93 -9.35 -0.38 2.86
N MET A 94 -10.08 0.62 3.31
CA MET A 94 -9.54 1.70 4.15
C MET A 94 -9.11 1.22 5.54
N TYR A 95 -9.75 0.19 6.07
CA TYR A 95 -9.38 -0.37 7.37
C TYR A 95 -7.92 -0.84 7.41
N LEU A 96 -7.49 -1.58 6.40
CA LEU A 96 -6.10 -2.01 6.27
C LEU A 96 -5.17 -0.81 6.07
N THR A 97 -5.55 0.14 5.23
CA THR A 97 -4.76 1.34 4.97
C THR A 97 -4.44 2.09 6.25
N LEU A 98 -5.43 2.32 7.10
CA LEU A 98 -5.23 3.01 8.38
C LEU A 98 -4.31 2.24 9.32
N GLN A 99 -4.41 0.92 9.36
CA GLN A 99 -3.51 0.08 10.15
C GLN A 99 -2.07 0.11 9.65
N LEU A 100 -1.88 0.10 8.33
CA LEU A 100 -0.55 0.23 7.74
C LEU A 100 0.09 1.57 8.07
N MET A 101 -0.69 2.64 8.05
CA MET A 101 -0.21 3.98 8.42
C MET A 101 0.30 4.05 9.86
N GLU A 102 -0.32 3.32 10.78
CA GLU A 102 0.09 3.26 12.18
C GLU A 102 1.48 2.66 12.37
N LEU A 103 1.97 1.88 11.43
CA LEU A 103 3.30 1.28 11.50
C LEU A 103 4.44 2.28 11.25
N GLY A 104 4.12 3.48 10.78
CA GLY A 104 5.08 4.59 10.67
C GLY A 104 6.16 4.42 9.60
N ARG A 105 5.95 3.57 8.59
CA ARG A 105 6.87 3.44 7.46
C ARG A 105 6.47 4.38 6.32
N PRO A 106 7.42 4.82 5.48
CA PRO A 106 7.06 5.54 4.26
C PRO A 106 6.04 4.75 3.44
N MET A 107 5.00 5.42 2.95
CA MET A 107 3.87 4.74 2.34
C MET A 107 3.29 5.55 1.20
N VAL A 108 2.91 4.87 0.13
CA VAL A 108 2.10 5.44 -0.94
C VAL A 108 0.88 4.57 -1.16
N LEU A 109 -0.21 5.17 -1.60
CA LEU A 109 -1.45 4.47 -1.90
C LEU A 109 -1.65 4.41 -3.41
N ALA A 110 -1.76 3.20 -3.93
CA ALA A 110 -2.10 2.96 -5.33
C ALA A 110 -3.61 2.76 -5.43
N LEU A 111 -4.31 3.77 -5.92
CA LEU A 111 -5.76 3.74 -6.11
C LEU A 111 -6.07 3.07 -7.44
N ASN A 112 -6.34 1.78 -7.38
CA ASN A 112 -6.48 0.92 -8.56
C ASN A 112 -7.93 0.86 -9.07
N MET A 113 -8.07 0.35 -10.29
CA MET A 113 -9.37 0.17 -10.97
C MET A 113 -10.06 1.50 -11.30
N MET A 114 -9.27 2.54 -11.56
CA MET A 114 -9.80 3.85 -11.93
C MET A 114 -10.52 3.85 -13.28
N ASP A 115 -10.15 2.93 -14.16
CA ASP A 115 -10.88 2.69 -15.41
C ASP A 115 -12.31 2.18 -15.17
N GLU A 116 -12.49 1.31 -14.18
CA GLU A 116 -13.82 0.80 -13.81
C GLU A 116 -14.68 1.89 -13.15
N VAL A 117 -14.08 2.74 -12.32
CA VAL A 117 -14.77 3.88 -11.72
C VAL A 117 -15.28 4.83 -12.82
N ALA A 118 -14.45 5.16 -13.79
CA ALA A 118 -14.81 6.02 -14.91
C ALA A 118 -15.89 5.39 -15.80
N ALA A 119 -15.78 4.08 -16.08
CA ALA A 119 -16.77 3.35 -16.88
C ALA A 119 -18.16 3.32 -16.22
N ASN A 120 -18.22 3.33 -14.91
CA ASN A 120 -19.48 3.36 -14.14
C ASN A 120 -19.98 4.78 -13.89
N GLY A 121 -19.37 5.80 -14.49
CA GLY A 121 -19.77 7.21 -14.34
C GLY A 121 -19.38 7.82 -13.00
N GLY A 122 -18.56 7.14 -12.22
CA GLY A 122 -18.08 7.62 -10.93
C GLY A 122 -16.80 8.44 -11.04
N SER A 123 -16.43 9.06 -9.95
CA SER A 123 -15.15 9.76 -9.79
C SER A 123 -14.66 9.63 -8.35
N VAL A 124 -13.35 9.75 -8.16
CA VAL A 124 -12.73 9.78 -6.84
C VAL A 124 -11.95 11.09 -6.71
N ARG A 125 -12.14 11.78 -5.60
CA ARG A 125 -11.43 13.02 -5.31
C ARG A 125 -10.05 12.71 -4.73
N VAL A 126 -9.11 12.44 -5.61
CA VAL A 126 -7.76 11.99 -5.25
C VAL A 126 -7.04 13.02 -4.37
N ASN A 127 -7.12 14.30 -4.71
CA ASN A 127 -6.46 15.36 -3.95
C ASN A 127 -7.00 15.51 -2.53
N GLU A 128 -8.31 15.38 -2.36
CA GLU A 128 -8.92 15.41 -1.02
C GLU A 128 -8.53 14.19 -0.19
N MET A 129 -8.48 13.02 -0.83
CA MET A 129 -8.05 11.78 -0.18
C MET A 129 -6.59 11.88 0.27
N GLU A 130 -5.73 12.41 -0.57
CA GLU A 130 -4.32 12.64 -0.26
C GLU A 130 -4.16 13.61 0.92
N ALA A 131 -4.93 14.70 0.94
CA ALA A 131 -4.91 15.66 2.03
C ALA A 131 -5.39 15.05 3.35
N LEU A 132 -6.42 14.22 3.32
CA LEU A 132 -6.97 13.56 4.52
C LEU A 132 -6.03 12.50 5.08
N LEU A 133 -5.41 11.71 4.22
CA LEU A 133 -4.53 10.61 4.64
C LEU A 133 -3.11 11.07 4.96
N GLY A 134 -2.66 12.16 4.35
CA GLY A 134 -1.29 12.65 4.51
C GLY A 134 -0.24 11.77 3.84
N ILE A 135 -0.64 10.99 2.85
CA ILE A 135 0.25 10.16 2.03
C ILE A 135 -0.05 10.39 0.55
N PRO A 136 0.92 10.19 -0.35
CA PRO A 136 0.66 10.26 -1.77
C PRO A 136 -0.40 9.23 -2.20
N VAL A 137 -1.36 9.67 -2.99
CA VAL A 137 -2.40 8.82 -3.58
C VAL A 137 -2.26 8.89 -5.10
N VAL A 138 -1.91 7.79 -5.72
CA VAL A 138 -1.66 7.70 -7.16
C VAL A 138 -2.77 6.89 -7.82
N PRO A 139 -3.59 7.50 -8.69
CA PRO A 139 -4.60 6.78 -9.43
C PRO A 139 -3.94 5.90 -10.50
N ILE A 140 -4.32 4.63 -10.55
CA ILE A 140 -3.77 3.67 -11.50
C ILE A 140 -4.85 2.78 -12.10
N SER A 141 -4.51 2.15 -13.21
CA SER A 141 -5.18 0.97 -13.73
C SER A 141 -4.11 -0.09 -14.01
N ALA A 142 -3.94 -1.01 -13.09
CA ALA A 142 -2.89 -2.03 -13.19
C ALA A 142 -3.10 -2.93 -14.42
N SER A 143 -4.34 -3.27 -14.75
CA SER A 143 -4.68 -4.09 -15.91
C SER A 143 -4.34 -3.42 -17.23
N ARG A 144 -4.36 -2.10 -17.29
CA ARG A 144 -4.01 -1.30 -18.49
C ARG A 144 -2.57 -0.79 -18.45
N GLY A 145 -1.86 -0.96 -17.36
CA GLY A 145 -0.52 -0.42 -17.19
C GLY A 145 -0.47 1.09 -17.02
N GLU A 146 -1.58 1.71 -16.64
CA GLU A 146 -1.68 3.17 -16.48
C GLU A 146 -1.30 3.60 -15.05
N GLY A 147 -0.51 4.67 -14.94
CA GLY A 147 -0.12 5.26 -13.66
C GLY A 147 0.99 4.52 -12.91
N ILE A 148 1.50 3.44 -13.46
CA ILE A 148 2.51 2.59 -12.79
C ILE A 148 3.82 3.35 -12.56
N GLU A 149 4.29 4.09 -13.54
CA GLU A 149 5.54 4.85 -13.42
C GLU A 149 5.44 5.97 -12.39
N GLU A 150 4.32 6.69 -12.38
CA GLU A 150 4.04 7.70 -11.34
C GLU A 150 4.02 7.09 -9.95
N LEU A 151 3.42 5.89 -9.81
CA LEU A 151 3.40 5.17 -8.55
C LEU A 151 4.83 4.87 -8.07
N VAL A 152 5.68 4.36 -8.94
CA VAL A 152 7.07 4.06 -8.62
C VAL A 152 7.83 5.32 -8.23
N GLU A 153 7.66 6.41 -8.96
CA GLU A 153 8.30 7.70 -8.64
C GLU A 153 7.90 8.22 -7.26
N HIS A 154 6.62 8.18 -6.93
CA HIS A 154 6.14 8.59 -5.61
C HIS A 154 6.65 7.67 -4.50
N ALA A 155 6.70 6.36 -4.74
CA ALA A 155 7.23 5.40 -3.77
C ALA A 155 8.72 5.65 -3.51
N LEU A 156 9.51 5.87 -4.57
CA LEU A 156 10.92 6.19 -4.46
C LEU A 156 11.16 7.50 -3.69
N HIS A 157 10.38 8.52 -3.98
CA HIS A 157 10.47 9.80 -3.30
C HIS A 157 10.18 9.66 -1.80
N ALA A 158 9.09 9.00 -1.45
CA ALA A 158 8.72 8.78 -0.05
C ALA A 158 9.81 8.01 0.71
N ALA A 159 10.38 6.98 0.10
CA ALA A 159 11.44 6.18 0.71
C ALA A 159 12.77 6.94 0.85
N ARG A 160 13.16 7.72 -0.16
CA ARG A 160 14.41 8.50 -0.16
C ARG A 160 14.40 9.59 0.90
N PHE A 161 13.27 10.26 1.07
CA PHE A 161 13.13 11.36 2.03
C PHE A 161 12.55 10.89 3.36
N VAL A 162 12.31 9.59 3.52
CA VAL A 162 11.74 8.98 4.73
C VAL A 162 10.46 9.69 5.17
N GLU A 163 9.57 9.97 4.21
CA GLU A 163 8.29 10.61 4.45
C GLU A 163 7.32 9.60 5.07
N THR A 164 7.08 9.73 6.35
CA THR A 164 6.16 8.87 7.08
C THR A 164 4.75 9.47 7.09
N PRO A 165 3.70 8.63 7.20
CA PRO A 165 2.34 9.13 7.33
C PRO A 165 2.20 10.06 8.52
N ALA A 166 1.41 11.12 8.38
CA ALA A 166 1.06 11.96 9.51
C ALA A 166 0.26 11.11 10.50
N VAL A 167 0.72 11.11 11.77
CA VAL A 167 -0.02 10.44 12.84
C VAL A 167 -1.22 11.30 13.17
N HIS A 168 -2.35 11.03 12.54
CA HIS A 168 -3.61 11.58 12.98
C HIS A 168 -4.12 10.71 14.11
N ASP A 169 -3.98 11.21 15.32
CA ASP A 169 -4.63 10.60 16.46
C ASP A 169 -6.12 10.92 16.38
N PHE A 170 -6.86 10.05 15.72
CA PHE A 170 -8.31 10.18 15.60
C PHE A 170 -9.04 10.02 16.94
N CYS A 171 -8.31 9.62 18.00
CA CYS A 171 -8.86 9.46 19.34
C CYS A 171 -8.73 10.70 20.21
N SER A 172 -7.92 11.68 19.82
CA SER A 172 -7.64 12.86 20.64
C SER A 172 -8.42 14.10 20.29
N THR A 173 -9.42 14.01 19.43
CA THR A 173 -10.19 15.18 18.98
C THR A 173 -11.12 15.75 20.05
N ASP A 174 -11.30 15.07 21.18
CA ASP A 174 -12.27 15.47 22.15
C ASP A 174 -11.75 16.29 23.32
N ASP A 175 -10.42 16.47 23.44
CA ASP A 175 -9.85 17.10 24.62
C ASP A 175 -9.39 18.55 24.45
N HIS A 176 -9.54 19.15 23.27
CA HIS A 176 -9.14 20.52 23.06
C HIS A 176 -10.27 21.55 23.12
N GLY A 177 -11.49 21.10 23.40
CA GLY A 177 -12.63 22.00 23.55
C GLY A 177 -12.73 22.69 24.91
N GLY A 178 -11.87 22.37 25.86
CA GLY A 178 -12.01 22.84 27.22
C GLY A 178 -11.01 23.87 27.71
N ALA A 179 -10.04 24.24 26.91
CA ALA A 179 -8.95 25.09 27.38
C ALA A 179 -8.91 26.46 26.70
N VAL A 180 -10.05 27.10 26.54
CA VAL A 180 -10.10 28.48 26.14
C VAL A 180 -10.46 29.31 27.37
N HIS A 181 -9.49 29.90 27.98
CA HIS A 181 -9.66 30.94 28.98
C HIS A 181 -8.83 32.12 28.60
#